data_f4233e8fc6a55c237dcfae0e54e48b22
#
_entry.id   f4233e8fc6a55c237dcfae0e54e48b22
#
_cell.length_a   1.000
_cell.length_b   1.000
_cell.length_c   1.000
_cell.angle_alpha   90.00
_cell.angle_beta   90.00
_cell.angle_gamma   90.00
#
_symmetry.space_group_name_H-M   'P 1'
#
loop_
_entity.id
_entity.type
_entity.pdbx_description
1 polymer ?
#
loop_
_entity_poly.entity_id
_entity_poly.type
_entity_poly.pdbx_seq_one_letter_code
_entity_poly.pdbx_strand_id
1 'polypeptide(L)'
;RSELAAVRKTAGNAGDPNRKVSKKERDLITLRNKLRDDWIKSEYTQVTLNDRQATVYEKGSEQWKAAIEKAAKAYEEMFFKHDVRLVGLICRVQQMRCLTELGRFDAALDCLPDVTDYEESDNAQLRKVWFDSFVLELEALIGKGDLQRAVQIATKTRLTKAEQRTPQAKKILFLRAKAELALAEKLGPDKKKDKAKLLADAKRVL
;
A
#
# COMPACT_ATOMS: atom_id res chain seq x y z
N ARG A 1 33.05 16.27 -7.21
CA ARG A 1 33.60 15.02 -6.63
C ARG A 1 34.35 15.26 -5.31
N SER A 2 35.07 16.38 -5.15
CA SER A 2 35.83 16.71 -3.93
C SER A 2 34.95 17.01 -2.71
N GLU A 3 33.79 17.66 -2.89
CA GLU A 3 32.84 17.98 -1.79
C GLU A 3 32.10 16.75 -1.23
N LEU A 4 31.76 15.78 -2.08
CA LEU A 4 31.18 14.51 -1.64
C LEU A 4 32.18 13.65 -0.84
N ALA A 5 33.47 13.73 -1.16
CA ALA A 5 34.50 13.05 -0.38
C ALA A 5 34.71 13.69 1.00
N ALA A 6 34.57 15.02 1.11
CA ALA A 6 34.64 15.75 2.38
C ALA A 6 33.43 15.37 3.28
N VAL A 7 32.22 15.24 2.71
CA VAL A 7 31.03 14.80 3.44
C VAL A 7 31.15 13.36 3.94
N ARG A 8 31.76 12.45 3.16
CA ARG A 8 32.01 11.07 3.61
C ARG A 8 33.02 11.00 4.76
N LYS A 9 34.03 11.86 4.74
CA LYS A 9 35.05 11.91 5.78
C LYS A 9 34.48 12.46 7.11
N THR A 10 33.56 13.43 7.05
CA THR A 10 32.86 13.95 8.24
C THR A 10 31.82 12.99 8.82
N ALA A 11 31.18 12.16 7.99
CA ALA A 11 30.26 11.13 8.46
C ALA A 11 30.96 9.99 9.23
N GLY A 12 32.24 9.72 8.93
CA GLY A 12 33.04 8.70 9.65
C GLY A 12 33.38 9.06 11.09
N ASN A 13 33.25 10.34 11.51
CA ASN A 13 33.50 10.83 12.87
C ASN A 13 32.22 11.12 13.67
N ALA A 14 31.10 10.49 13.33
CA ALA A 14 29.78 10.71 13.97
C ALA A 14 29.65 10.10 15.41
N GLY A 15 30.76 9.71 16.03
CA GLY A 15 30.76 8.98 17.32
C GLY A 15 30.62 9.83 18.58
N ASP A 16 30.66 11.16 18.51
CA ASP A 16 30.50 12.02 19.69
C ASP A 16 29.11 12.70 19.69
N PRO A 17 28.18 12.28 20.55
CA PRO A 17 26.85 12.88 20.64
C PRO A 17 26.85 14.36 21.06
N ASN A 18 27.94 14.86 21.63
CA ASN A 18 28.09 16.25 22.09
C ASN A 18 28.79 17.16 21.07
N ARG A 19 29.20 16.64 19.91
CA ARG A 19 29.88 17.45 18.88
C ARG A 19 28.93 18.49 18.30
N LYS A 20 29.24 19.76 18.47
CA LYS A 20 28.54 20.88 17.81
C LYS A 20 28.84 20.87 16.30
N VAL A 21 27.83 20.53 15.51
CA VAL A 21 27.89 20.57 14.06
C VAL A 21 27.95 22.03 13.59
N SER A 22 28.97 22.42 12.82
CA SER A 22 29.12 23.76 12.27
C SER A 22 27.97 24.12 11.30
N LYS A 23 27.77 25.42 11.07
CA LYS A 23 26.76 25.89 10.09
C LYS A 23 27.00 25.27 8.71
N LYS A 24 28.25 25.30 8.24
CA LYS A 24 28.63 24.72 6.93
C LYS A 24 28.33 23.23 6.84
N GLU A 25 28.58 22.46 7.90
CA GLU A 25 28.25 21.02 7.93
C GLU A 25 26.73 20.78 7.88
N ARG A 26 25.94 21.59 8.59
CA ARG A 26 24.46 21.51 8.54
C ARG A 26 23.93 21.81 7.14
N ASP A 27 24.47 22.85 6.49
CA ASP A 27 24.08 23.22 5.13
C ASP A 27 24.41 22.08 4.13
N LEU A 28 25.58 21.45 4.26
CA LEU A 28 25.98 20.29 3.44
C LEU A 28 25.09 19.07 3.68
N ILE A 29 24.74 18.79 4.95
CA ILE A 29 23.81 17.69 5.30
C ILE A 29 22.46 17.95 4.68
N THR A 30 21.95 19.17 4.77
CA THR A 30 20.66 19.59 4.20
C THR A 30 20.68 19.44 2.68
N LEU A 31 21.73 19.90 2.00
CA LEU A 31 21.89 19.75 0.56
C LEU A 31 21.93 18.27 0.14
N ARG A 32 22.74 17.47 0.84
CA ARG A 32 22.82 16.02 0.59
C ARG A 32 21.45 15.34 0.72
N ASN A 33 20.68 15.67 1.77
CA ASN A 33 19.37 15.09 2.00
C ASN A 33 18.40 15.51 0.89
N LYS A 34 18.40 16.78 0.49
CA LYS A 34 17.60 17.28 -0.63
C LYS A 34 17.92 16.54 -1.93
N LEU A 35 19.19 16.46 -2.30
CA LEU A 35 19.62 15.76 -3.52
C LEU A 35 19.23 14.29 -3.52
N ARG A 36 19.31 13.62 -2.36
CA ARG A 36 18.86 12.24 -2.21
C ARG A 36 17.36 12.12 -2.39
N ASP A 37 16.59 13.02 -1.80
CA ASP A 37 15.12 13.00 -1.90
C ASP A 37 14.67 13.33 -3.33
N ASP A 38 15.32 14.24 -4.03
CA ASP A 38 15.06 14.55 -5.43
C ASP A 38 15.39 13.34 -6.35
N TRP A 39 16.47 12.63 -6.06
CA TRP A 39 16.83 11.40 -6.77
C TRP A 39 15.80 10.29 -6.57
N ILE A 40 15.37 10.04 -5.32
CA ILE A 40 14.32 9.07 -5.02
C ILE A 40 13.00 9.42 -5.71
N LYS A 41 12.61 10.71 -5.73
CA LYS A 41 11.43 11.17 -6.45
C LYS A 41 11.54 10.91 -7.95
N SER A 42 12.71 11.11 -8.54
CA SER A 42 12.95 10.82 -9.96
C SER A 42 12.79 9.33 -10.27
N GLU A 43 13.37 8.45 -9.46
CA GLU A 43 13.20 7.00 -9.59
C GLU A 43 11.71 6.59 -9.45
N TYR A 44 11.03 7.09 -8.42
CA TYR A 44 9.60 6.82 -8.23
C TYR A 44 8.75 7.29 -9.41
N THR A 45 9.07 8.48 -9.97
CA THR A 45 8.40 8.99 -11.17
C THR A 45 8.59 8.03 -12.35
N GLN A 46 9.80 7.51 -12.55
CA GLN A 46 10.10 6.55 -13.62
C GLN A 46 9.29 5.26 -13.45
N VAL A 47 9.20 4.74 -12.23
CA VAL A 47 8.39 3.55 -11.94
C VAL A 47 6.90 3.80 -12.20
N THR A 48 6.38 4.96 -11.80
CA THR A 48 4.98 5.32 -12.06
C THR A 48 4.66 5.53 -13.55
N LEU A 49 5.66 5.89 -14.37
CA LEU A 49 5.47 5.96 -15.83
C LEU A 49 5.24 4.57 -16.44
N ASN A 50 5.91 3.51 -15.95
CA ASN A 50 5.64 2.14 -16.38
C ASN A 50 4.18 1.75 -16.11
N ASP A 51 3.65 2.11 -14.94
CA ASP A 51 2.27 1.88 -14.55
C ASP A 51 1.28 2.67 -15.45
N ARG A 52 1.57 3.95 -15.71
CA ARG A 52 0.76 4.77 -16.62
C ARG A 52 0.76 4.26 -18.05
N GLN A 53 1.80 3.60 -18.53
CA GLN A 53 1.80 2.96 -19.84
C GLN A 53 0.67 1.94 -19.99
N ALA A 54 0.28 1.26 -18.92
CA ALA A 54 -0.84 0.32 -18.97
C ALA A 54 -2.17 0.99 -19.35
N THR A 55 -2.35 2.28 -19.01
CA THR A 55 -3.61 2.99 -19.29
C THR A 55 -3.88 3.26 -20.76
N VAL A 56 -2.87 3.10 -21.64
CA VAL A 56 -3.05 3.25 -23.11
C VAL A 56 -3.57 1.98 -23.77
N TYR A 57 -3.58 0.86 -23.05
CA TYR A 57 -4.07 -0.42 -23.55
C TYR A 57 -5.46 -0.73 -23.00
N GLU A 58 -6.22 -1.51 -23.77
CA GLU A 58 -7.51 -2.01 -23.29
C GLU A 58 -7.30 -2.93 -22.09
N LYS A 59 -8.04 -2.67 -21.01
CA LYS A 59 -7.95 -3.43 -19.77
C LYS A 59 -8.24 -4.91 -20.01
N GLY A 60 -7.32 -5.78 -19.56
CA GLY A 60 -7.42 -7.22 -19.75
C GLY A 60 -6.74 -7.73 -21.02
N SER A 61 -6.32 -6.84 -21.95
CA SER A 61 -5.52 -7.24 -23.11
C SER A 61 -4.14 -7.77 -22.69
N GLU A 62 -3.47 -8.52 -23.57
CA GLU A 62 -2.12 -9.03 -23.29
C GLU A 62 -1.10 -7.89 -23.11
N GLN A 63 -1.25 -6.79 -23.88
CA GLN A 63 -0.40 -5.61 -23.74
C GLN A 63 -0.61 -4.94 -22.38
N TRP A 64 -1.86 -4.83 -21.94
CA TRP A 64 -2.19 -4.29 -20.61
C TRP A 64 -1.60 -5.15 -19.51
N LYS A 65 -1.78 -6.48 -19.57
CA LYS A 65 -1.21 -7.42 -18.58
C LYS A 65 0.30 -7.31 -18.51
N ALA A 66 0.98 -7.29 -19.67
CA ALA A 66 2.43 -7.16 -19.74
C ALA A 66 2.92 -5.83 -19.13
N ALA A 67 2.21 -4.72 -19.37
CA ALA A 67 2.53 -3.42 -18.81
C ALA A 67 2.34 -3.38 -17.28
N ILE A 68 1.24 -3.93 -16.76
CA ILE A 68 0.99 -4.03 -15.31
C ILE A 68 2.01 -4.97 -14.64
N GLU A 69 2.39 -6.07 -15.27
CA GLU A 69 3.41 -6.97 -14.74
C GLU A 69 4.78 -6.29 -14.65
N LYS A 70 5.15 -5.53 -15.70
CA LYS A 70 6.36 -4.71 -15.70
C LYS A 70 6.33 -3.67 -14.58
N ALA A 71 5.18 -3.01 -14.36
CA ALA A 71 5.00 -2.05 -13.28
C ALA A 71 5.13 -2.73 -11.91
N ALA A 72 4.52 -3.91 -11.70
CA ALA A 72 4.62 -4.66 -10.46
C ALA A 72 6.07 -4.97 -10.09
N LYS A 73 6.88 -5.44 -11.06
CA LYS A 73 8.32 -5.71 -10.85
C LYS A 73 9.10 -4.44 -10.51
N ALA A 74 8.83 -3.34 -11.22
CA ALA A 74 9.51 -2.07 -10.95
C ALA A 74 9.18 -1.52 -9.55
N TYR A 75 7.95 -1.68 -9.08
CA TYR A 75 7.55 -1.33 -7.71
C TYR A 75 8.23 -2.23 -6.68
N GLU A 76 8.35 -3.53 -6.94
CA GLU A 76 9.06 -4.49 -6.08
C GLU A 76 10.54 -4.12 -5.93
N GLU A 77 11.24 -3.85 -7.03
CA GLU A 77 12.64 -3.43 -7.02
C GLU A 77 12.83 -2.12 -6.22
N MET A 78 11.92 -1.17 -6.41
CA MET A 78 11.94 0.10 -5.69
C MET A 78 11.64 -0.09 -4.18
N PHE A 79 10.76 -1.03 -3.81
CA PHE A 79 10.53 -1.40 -2.42
C PHE A 79 11.80 -1.94 -1.79
N PHE A 80 12.46 -2.94 -2.34
CA PHE A 80 13.68 -3.51 -1.77
C PHE A 80 14.83 -2.51 -1.69
N LYS A 81 14.89 -1.56 -2.61
CA LYS A 81 15.91 -0.50 -2.59
C LYS A 81 15.69 0.53 -1.49
N HIS A 82 14.44 0.73 -1.05
CA HIS A 82 14.02 1.78 -0.14
C HIS A 82 13.08 1.27 0.97
N ASP A 83 13.22 0.02 1.40
CA ASP A 83 12.35 -0.69 2.35
C ASP A 83 12.12 0.04 3.68
N VAL A 84 13.16 0.70 4.20
CA VAL A 84 13.11 1.49 5.44
C VAL A 84 12.51 2.90 5.24
N ARG A 85 11.96 3.22 4.07
CA ARG A 85 11.43 4.54 3.72
C ARG A 85 9.97 4.48 3.33
N LEU A 86 9.27 5.58 3.59
CA LEU A 86 7.86 5.71 3.19
C LEU A 86 7.64 5.43 1.70
N VAL A 87 8.57 5.85 0.81
CA VAL A 87 8.45 5.59 -0.63
C VAL A 87 8.50 4.10 -0.96
N GLY A 88 9.34 3.32 -0.25
CA GLY A 88 9.36 1.86 -0.40
C GLY A 88 8.02 1.25 -0.03
N LEU A 89 7.46 1.62 1.13
CA LEU A 89 6.14 1.14 1.55
C LEU A 89 5.03 1.52 0.56
N ILE A 90 5.07 2.74 0.01
CA ILE A 90 4.15 3.16 -1.05
C ILE A 90 4.31 2.24 -2.28
N CYS A 91 5.55 1.94 -2.69
CA CYS A 91 5.81 1.03 -3.81
C CYS A 91 5.28 -0.38 -3.52
N ARG A 92 5.42 -0.88 -2.29
CA ARG A 92 4.86 -2.18 -1.89
C ARG A 92 3.34 -2.23 -2.06
N VAL A 93 2.63 -1.18 -1.64
CA VAL A 93 1.18 -1.05 -1.86
C VAL A 93 0.82 -0.98 -3.34
N GLN A 94 1.60 -0.25 -4.17
CA GLN A 94 1.37 -0.20 -5.61
C GLN A 94 1.65 -1.56 -6.28
N GLN A 95 2.63 -2.31 -5.82
CA GLN A 95 2.86 -3.70 -6.26
C GLN A 95 1.64 -4.58 -5.95
N MET A 96 1.11 -4.51 -4.71
CA MET A 96 -0.12 -5.22 -4.34
C MET A 96 -1.27 -4.90 -5.29
N ARG A 97 -1.46 -3.61 -5.62
CA ARG A 97 -2.50 -3.17 -6.56
C ARG A 97 -2.31 -3.83 -7.93
N CYS A 98 -1.11 -3.76 -8.50
CA CYS A 98 -0.80 -4.37 -9.78
C CYS A 98 -1.07 -5.89 -9.78
N LEU A 99 -0.65 -6.59 -8.72
CA LEU A 99 -0.88 -8.03 -8.57
C LEU A 99 -2.38 -8.37 -8.44
N THR A 100 -3.13 -7.55 -7.69
CA THR A 100 -4.60 -7.71 -7.56
C THR A 100 -5.30 -7.51 -8.89
N GLU A 101 -4.91 -6.50 -9.67
CA GLU A 101 -5.44 -6.24 -11.01
C GLU A 101 -5.14 -7.38 -12.00
N LEU A 102 -3.99 -8.05 -11.85
CA LEU A 102 -3.62 -9.25 -12.62
C LEU A 102 -4.34 -10.54 -12.15
N GLY A 103 -5.13 -10.48 -11.08
CA GLY A 103 -5.77 -11.65 -10.47
C GLY A 103 -4.79 -12.56 -9.68
N ARG A 104 -3.57 -12.08 -9.41
CA ARG A 104 -2.55 -12.80 -8.63
C ARG A 104 -2.75 -12.53 -7.14
N PHE A 105 -3.90 -12.94 -6.61
CA PHE A 105 -4.35 -12.57 -5.26
C PHE A 105 -3.43 -13.09 -4.15
N ASP A 106 -2.90 -14.30 -4.27
CA ASP A 106 -1.97 -14.84 -3.27
C ASP A 106 -0.70 -14.00 -3.20
N ALA A 107 -0.08 -13.69 -4.34
CA ALA A 107 1.10 -12.84 -4.39
C ALA A 107 0.84 -11.42 -3.88
N ALA A 108 -0.37 -10.88 -4.09
CA ALA A 108 -0.77 -9.60 -3.51
C ALA A 108 -0.85 -9.68 -1.98
N LEU A 109 -1.42 -10.76 -1.43
CA LEU A 109 -1.52 -10.98 0.01
C LEU A 109 -0.16 -11.23 0.67
N ASP A 110 0.81 -11.81 -0.05
CA ASP A 110 2.19 -12.02 0.43
C ASP A 110 2.95 -10.71 0.65
N CYS A 111 2.48 -9.58 0.12
CA CYS A 111 3.05 -8.26 0.38
C CYS A 111 2.59 -7.64 1.72
N LEU A 112 1.52 -8.15 2.34
CA LEU A 112 0.90 -7.56 3.53
C LEU A 112 1.82 -7.43 4.75
N PRO A 113 2.66 -8.45 5.09
CA PRO A 113 3.52 -8.35 6.28
C PRO A 113 4.39 -7.09 6.30
N ASP A 114 4.76 -6.56 5.15
CA ASP A 114 5.61 -5.38 5.04
C ASP A 114 4.88 -4.06 5.37
N VAL A 115 3.55 -4.07 5.40
CA VAL A 115 2.72 -2.84 5.52
C VAL A 115 1.68 -2.88 6.65
N THR A 116 1.49 -4.02 7.33
CA THR A 116 0.45 -4.19 8.36
C THR A 116 0.81 -3.54 9.69
N ASP A 117 2.09 -3.39 10.02
CA ASP A 117 2.57 -2.86 11.30
C ASP A 117 2.20 -1.38 11.52
N TYR A 118 1.61 -0.73 10.53
CA TYR A 118 1.26 0.69 10.58
C TYR A 118 -0.22 0.97 10.88
N GLU A 119 -0.98 -0.04 11.27
CA GLU A 119 -2.42 0.09 11.62
C GLU A 119 -2.66 1.12 12.73
N GLU A 120 -1.82 1.14 13.75
CA GLU A 120 -1.95 2.05 14.90
C GLU A 120 -0.96 3.22 14.85
N SER A 121 -0.40 3.52 13.67
CA SER A 121 0.59 4.59 13.53
C SER A 121 -0.03 5.97 13.69
N ASP A 122 0.57 6.81 14.55
CA ASP A 122 0.24 8.24 14.67
C ASP A 122 0.70 9.05 13.45
N ASN A 123 1.60 8.52 12.63
CA ASN A 123 2.04 9.14 11.40
C ASN A 123 0.97 8.98 10.32
N ALA A 124 0.33 10.09 9.92
CA ALA A 124 -0.74 10.10 8.94
C ALA A 124 -0.36 9.47 7.58
N GLN A 125 0.90 9.57 7.17
CA GLN A 125 1.37 8.98 5.91
C GLN A 125 1.50 7.46 6.02
N LEU A 126 2.03 6.95 7.13
CA LEU A 126 2.12 5.51 7.40
C LEU A 126 0.72 4.91 7.61
N ARG A 127 -0.13 5.62 8.35
CA ARG A 127 -1.54 5.24 8.50
C ARG A 127 -2.26 5.16 7.16
N LYS A 128 -1.98 6.09 6.24
CA LYS A 128 -2.53 6.04 4.87
C LYS A 128 -2.03 4.81 4.10
N VAL A 129 -0.76 4.47 4.19
CA VAL A 129 -0.19 3.26 3.56
C VAL A 129 -0.95 2.02 4.04
N TRP A 130 -1.17 1.90 5.35
CA TRP A 130 -1.96 0.81 5.90
C TRP A 130 -3.40 0.80 5.35
N PHE A 131 -4.08 1.95 5.30
CA PHE A 131 -5.42 2.03 4.73
C PHE A 131 -5.50 1.54 3.28
N ASP A 132 -4.58 2.01 2.46
CA ASP A 132 -4.53 1.65 1.05
C ASP A 132 -4.25 0.15 0.89
N SER A 133 -3.34 -0.43 1.71
CA SER A 133 -3.06 -1.88 1.71
C SER A 133 -4.25 -2.70 2.20
N PHE A 134 -4.96 -2.24 3.23
CA PHE A 134 -6.12 -2.93 3.77
C PHE A 134 -7.28 -3.01 2.76
N VAL A 135 -7.50 -1.95 1.98
CA VAL A 135 -8.47 -1.99 0.87
C VAL A 135 -8.07 -3.05 -0.16
N LEU A 136 -6.79 -3.14 -0.51
CA LEU A 136 -6.27 -4.13 -1.46
C LEU A 136 -6.34 -5.56 -0.88
N GLU A 137 -6.12 -5.74 0.43
CA GLU A 137 -6.33 -7.03 1.09
C GLU A 137 -7.77 -7.51 0.91
N LEU A 138 -8.75 -6.64 1.17
CA LEU A 138 -10.17 -6.98 0.98
C LEU A 138 -10.47 -7.30 -0.49
N GLU A 139 -9.96 -6.54 -1.44
CA GLU A 139 -10.13 -6.80 -2.87
C GLU A 139 -9.52 -8.14 -3.28
N ALA A 140 -8.32 -8.47 -2.80
CA ALA A 140 -7.65 -9.72 -3.07
C ALA A 140 -8.39 -10.93 -2.46
N LEU A 141 -8.83 -10.83 -1.20
CA LEU A 141 -9.61 -11.87 -0.55
C LEU A 141 -10.95 -12.13 -1.25
N ILE A 142 -11.65 -11.07 -1.66
CA ILE A 142 -12.91 -11.19 -2.42
C ILE A 142 -12.64 -11.81 -3.78
N GLY A 143 -11.59 -11.38 -4.49
CA GLY A 143 -11.20 -11.92 -5.78
C GLY A 143 -10.80 -13.40 -5.72
N LYS A 144 -10.13 -13.81 -4.65
CA LYS A 144 -9.78 -15.21 -4.35
C LYS A 144 -11.00 -16.04 -3.95
N GLY A 145 -12.10 -15.40 -3.51
CA GLY A 145 -13.30 -16.06 -3.02
C GLY A 145 -13.27 -16.40 -1.54
N ASP A 146 -12.28 -15.91 -0.77
CA ASP A 146 -12.19 -16.03 0.69
C ASP A 146 -13.06 -14.96 1.38
N LEU A 147 -14.36 -15.08 1.13
CA LEU A 147 -15.35 -14.10 1.56
C LEU A 147 -15.50 -14.04 3.09
N GLN A 148 -15.35 -15.20 3.76
CA GLN A 148 -15.47 -15.24 5.23
C GLN A 148 -14.35 -14.42 5.89
N ARG A 149 -13.12 -14.58 5.45
CA ARG A 149 -11.98 -13.82 5.95
C ARG A 149 -12.13 -12.33 5.64
N ALA A 150 -12.58 -11.98 4.43
CA ALA A 150 -12.84 -10.58 4.05
C ALA A 150 -13.87 -9.91 4.98
N VAL A 151 -15.00 -10.56 5.27
CA VAL A 151 -16.01 -10.06 6.20
C VAL A 151 -15.46 -9.96 7.62
N GLN A 152 -14.70 -10.96 8.08
CA GLN A 152 -14.13 -11.00 9.41
C GLN A 152 -13.18 -9.83 9.68
N ILE A 153 -12.20 -9.60 8.78
CA ILE A 153 -11.23 -8.52 8.95
C ILE A 153 -11.89 -7.15 8.82
N ALA A 154 -12.79 -6.96 7.84
CA ALA A 154 -13.50 -5.70 7.67
C ALA A 154 -14.39 -5.33 8.87
N THR A 155 -14.94 -6.35 9.57
CA THR A 155 -15.74 -6.14 10.77
C THR A 155 -14.92 -5.79 12.00
N LYS A 156 -13.72 -6.35 12.11
CA LYS A 156 -12.80 -6.11 13.26
C LYS A 156 -12.07 -4.78 13.16
N THR A 157 -11.94 -4.22 11.97
CA THR A 157 -11.20 -2.98 11.74
C THR A 157 -11.83 -1.81 12.49
N ARG A 158 -11.03 -1.15 13.31
CA ARG A 158 -11.44 0.03 14.07
C ARG A 158 -11.05 1.30 13.34
N LEU A 159 -12.06 2.06 12.93
CA LEU A 159 -11.88 3.36 12.29
C LEU A 159 -12.21 4.46 13.29
N THR A 160 -11.36 5.47 13.39
CA THR A 160 -11.67 6.70 14.13
C THR A 160 -12.83 7.45 13.46
N LYS A 161 -13.50 8.35 14.19
CA LYS A 161 -14.58 9.18 13.64
C LYS A 161 -14.14 10.01 12.42
N ALA A 162 -12.90 10.47 12.40
CA ALA A 162 -12.33 11.22 11.27
C ALA A 162 -12.12 10.30 10.05
N GLU A 163 -11.57 9.11 10.26
CA GLU A 163 -11.32 8.13 9.21
C GLU A 163 -12.61 7.62 8.56
N GLN A 164 -13.69 7.44 9.31
CA GLN A 164 -14.99 6.98 8.79
C GLN A 164 -15.54 7.85 7.66
N ARG A 165 -15.12 9.11 7.57
CA ARG A 165 -15.54 10.04 6.52
C ARG A 165 -14.66 9.98 5.26
N THR A 166 -13.57 9.24 5.28
CA THR A 166 -12.63 9.14 4.15
C THR A 166 -13.18 8.27 3.02
N PRO A 167 -12.76 8.52 1.77
CA PRO A 167 -13.10 7.65 0.64
C PRO A 167 -12.67 6.19 0.85
N GLN A 168 -11.50 5.97 1.50
CA GLN A 168 -11.00 4.64 1.82
C GLN A 168 -11.93 3.90 2.77
N ALA A 169 -12.39 4.54 3.84
CA ALA A 169 -13.35 3.94 4.77
C ALA A 169 -14.65 3.55 4.07
N LYS A 170 -15.19 4.43 3.22
CA LYS A 170 -16.37 4.12 2.41
C LYS A 170 -16.12 2.92 1.49
N LYS A 171 -14.93 2.81 0.89
CA LYS A 171 -14.54 1.68 0.05
C LYS A 171 -14.46 0.38 0.87
N ILE A 172 -13.91 0.41 2.09
CA ILE A 172 -13.89 -0.73 3.03
C ILE A 172 -15.32 -1.20 3.32
N LEU A 173 -16.23 -0.29 3.67
CA LEU A 173 -17.62 -0.61 3.93
C LEU A 173 -18.30 -1.22 2.70
N PHE A 174 -18.08 -0.64 1.53
CA PHE A 174 -18.59 -1.18 0.27
C PHE A 174 -18.08 -2.60 -0.01
N LEU A 175 -16.77 -2.84 0.15
CA LEU A 175 -16.14 -4.15 -0.06
C LEU A 175 -16.67 -5.18 0.97
N ARG A 176 -16.86 -4.77 2.23
CA ARG A 176 -17.49 -5.59 3.24
C ARG A 176 -18.91 -6.02 2.82
N ALA A 177 -19.76 -5.07 2.44
CA ALA A 177 -21.10 -5.37 1.99
C ALA A 177 -21.11 -6.29 0.76
N LYS A 178 -20.20 -6.06 -0.20
CA LYS A 178 -20.01 -6.93 -1.36
C LYS A 178 -19.65 -8.36 -0.96
N ALA A 179 -18.74 -8.53 0.01
CA ALA A 179 -18.36 -9.85 0.52
C ALA A 179 -19.52 -10.53 1.28
N GLU A 180 -20.27 -9.79 2.11
CA GLU A 180 -21.45 -10.30 2.83
C GLU A 180 -22.53 -10.77 1.86
N LEU A 181 -22.82 -10.00 0.80
CA LEU A 181 -23.79 -10.39 -0.24
C LEU A 181 -23.34 -11.65 -0.98
N ALA A 182 -22.08 -11.70 -1.46
CA ALA A 182 -21.54 -12.86 -2.15
C ALA A 182 -21.50 -14.11 -1.25
N LEU A 183 -21.24 -13.94 0.05
CA LEU A 183 -21.30 -15.04 1.03
C LEU A 183 -22.74 -15.51 1.23
N ALA A 184 -23.70 -14.60 1.32
CA ALA A 184 -25.11 -14.94 1.44
C ALA A 184 -25.64 -15.72 0.23
N GLU A 185 -25.18 -15.41 -0.98
CA GLU A 185 -25.52 -16.13 -2.20
C GLU A 185 -25.02 -17.58 -2.20
N LYS A 186 -23.83 -17.82 -1.62
CA LYS A 186 -23.23 -19.16 -1.49
C LYS A 186 -23.90 -20.04 -0.42
N LEU A 187 -24.68 -19.46 0.49
CA LEU A 187 -25.37 -20.22 1.53
C LEU A 187 -26.57 -20.99 0.96
N GLY A 188 -26.63 -22.26 1.29
CA GLY A 188 -27.75 -23.14 0.92
C GLY A 188 -29.09 -22.77 1.62
N PRO A 189 -30.21 -23.38 1.19
CA PRO A 189 -31.55 -23.10 1.69
C PRO A 189 -31.73 -23.48 3.17
N ASP A 190 -30.90 -24.35 3.70
CA ASP A 190 -30.87 -24.79 5.11
C ASP A 190 -30.32 -23.69 6.05
N LYS A 191 -29.55 -22.73 5.54
CA LYS A 191 -28.94 -21.63 6.32
C LYS A 191 -29.67 -20.28 6.19
N LYS A 192 -31.01 -20.32 6.15
CA LYS A 192 -31.86 -19.12 5.97
C LYS A 192 -31.58 -18.00 7.00
N LYS A 193 -31.35 -18.35 8.27
CA LYS A 193 -31.08 -17.37 9.33
C LYS A 193 -29.76 -16.65 9.10
N ASP A 194 -28.67 -17.37 8.74
CA ASP A 194 -27.37 -16.80 8.48
C ASP A 194 -27.41 -15.91 7.24
N LYS A 195 -28.11 -16.37 6.19
CA LYS A 195 -28.35 -15.58 4.98
C LYS A 195 -29.08 -14.29 5.26
N ALA A 196 -30.16 -14.33 6.05
CA ALA A 196 -30.93 -13.14 6.42
C ALA A 196 -30.07 -12.14 7.23
N LYS A 197 -29.22 -12.64 8.14
CA LYS A 197 -28.32 -11.82 8.93
C LYS A 197 -27.29 -11.09 8.03
N LEU A 198 -26.61 -11.81 7.13
CA LEU A 198 -25.66 -11.22 6.20
C LEU A 198 -26.29 -10.15 5.31
N LEU A 199 -27.49 -10.40 4.79
CA LEU A 199 -28.23 -9.42 3.99
C LEU A 199 -28.63 -8.18 4.78
N ALA A 200 -29.01 -8.34 6.07
CA ALA A 200 -29.31 -7.21 6.95
C ALA A 200 -28.05 -6.40 7.28
N ASP A 201 -26.92 -7.07 7.56
CA ASP A 201 -25.63 -6.42 7.85
C ASP A 201 -25.14 -5.66 6.63
N ALA A 202 -25.18 -6.24 5.43
CA ALA A 202 -24.81 -5.56 4.18
C ALA A 202 -25.66 -4.30 3.92
N LYS A 203 -26.98 -4.37 4.12
CA LYS A 203 -27.89 -3.21 3.98
C LYS A 203 -27.62 -2.09 4.99
N ARG A 204 -27.18 -2.43 6.20
CA ARG A 204 -26.88 -1.44 7.24
C ARG A 204 -25.58 -0.68 6.95
N VAL A 205 -24.69 -1.29 6.20
CA VAL A 205 -23.35 -0.75 5.88
C VAL A 205 -23.39 0.14 4.63
N LEU A 206 -24.27 -0.11 3.68
CA LEU A 206 -24.51 0.69 2.47
C LEU A 206 -25.40 1.89 2.76
#